data_8f646c9d3cd3bc564297477f3443d978
#
_entry.id   8f646c9d3cd3bc564297477f3443d978
#
_cell.length_a   1.000
_cell.length_b   1.000
_cell.length_c   1.000
_cell.angle_alpha   90.00
_cell.angle_beta   90.00
_cell.angle_gamma   90.00
#
_symmetry.space_group_name_H-M   'P 1'
#
loop_
_entity.id
_entity.type
_entity.pdbx_description
1 polymer ?
#
loop_
_entity_poly.entity_id
_entity_poly.type
_entity_poly.pdbx_seq_one_letter_code
_entity_poly.pdbx_strand_id
1 'polypeptide(L)'
;MIKITVGISKEHIAIKCVGHANYNTCGDDIVCSAISTLLQTLCYSLEELTKDKIKASLEKGEGYIGVYHPTCKSITLVNGFVIGCRAVSYTHLRAHET
;
A
#
# COMPACT_ATOMS: atom_id res chain seq x y z
N MET A 1 -3.94 -12.43 7.79
CA MET A 1 -2.77 -12.14 6.96
C MET A 1 -3.13 -11.15 5.88
N ILE A 2 -2.28 -10.17 5.67
CA ILE A 2 -2.50 -9.14 4.65
C ILE A 2 -1.70 -9.49 3.40
N LYS A 3 -2.37 -9.47 2.26
CA LYS A 3 -1.73 -9.72 0.98
C LYS A 3 -1.77 -8.45 0.15
N ILE A 4 -0.60 -8.00 -0.29
CA ILE A 4 -0.47 -6.79 -1.11
C ILE A 4 0.05 -7.20 -2.48
N THR A 5 -0.67 -6.78 -3.51
CA THR A 5 -0.29 -7.04 -4.88
C THR A 5 -0.12 -5.71 -5.59
N VAL A 6 1.01 -5.54 -6.27
CA VAL A 6 1.31 -4.31 -7.02
C VAL A 6 1.69 -4.69 -8.44
N GLY A 7 0.97 -4.15 -9.39
CA GLY A 7 1.29 -4.30 -10.80
C GLY A 7 1.54 -2.94 -11.42
N ILE A 8 2.66 -2.80 -12.13
CA ILE A 8 3.04 -1.54 -12.77
C ILE A 8 3.28 -1.78 -14.26
N SER A 9 2.58 -1.02 -15.09
CA SER A 9 2.82 -1.00 -16.51
C SER A 9 2.79 0.45 -17.00
N LYS A 10 3.09 0.66 -18.26
CA LYS A 10 3.05 2.01 -18.83
C LYS A 10 1.66 2.60 -18.84
N GLU A 11 0.65 1.76 -18.89
CA GLU A 11 -0.73 2.20 -19.05
C GLU A 11 -1.50 2.21 -17.74
N HIS A 12 -1.05 1.45 -16.77
CA HIS A 12 -1.84 1.27 -15.56
C HIS A 12 -1.00 0.80 -14.39
N ILE A 13 -1.29 1.33 -13.22
CA ILE A 13 -0.79 0.79 -11.96
C ILE A 13 -1.99 0.27 -11.20
N ALA A 14 -1.88 -0.92 -10.67
CA ALA A 14 -2.91 -1.51 -9.82
C ALA A 14 -2.30 -1.94 -8.51
N ILE A 15 -2.87 -1.49 -7.40
CA ILE A 15 -2.45 -1.88 -6.07
C ILE A 15 -3.67 -2.47 -5.38
N LYS A 16 -3.50 -3.66 -4.85
CA LYS A 16 -4.58 -4.35 -4.15
C LYS A 16 -4.06 -4.86 -2.82
N CYS A 17 -4.77 -4.51 -1.75
CA CYS A 17 -4.48 -4.97 -0.41
C CYS A 17 -5.69 -5.73 0.08
N VAL A 18 -5.52 -7.00 0.38
CA VAL A 18 -6.62 -7.86 0.80
C VAL A 18 -6.25 -8.57 2.10
N GLY A 19 -7.20 -8.70 2.97
CA GLY A 19 -7.06 -9.44 4.20
C GLY A 19 -7.21 -8.56 5.42
N HIS A 20 -7.36 -9.23 6.53
CA HIS A 20 -7.48 -8.59 7.83
C HIS A 20 -6.39 -9.09 8.74
N ALA A 21 -5.99 -8.26 9.66
CA ALA A 21 -5.25 -8.73 10.80
C ALA A 21 -6.16 -9.70 11.56
N ASN A 22 -5.56 -10.73 12.07
CA ASN A 22 -6.28 -11.59 13.00
C ASN A 22 -6.38 -10.81 14.30
N TYR A 23 -7.58 -10.41 14.65
CA TYR A 23 -7.81 -9.52 15.77
C TYR A 23 -7.32 -10.06 17.11
N ASN A 24 -7.00 -11.33 17.16
CA ASN A 24 -6.49 -11.95 18.38
C ASN A 24 -4.97 -11.85 18.50
N THR A 25 -4.31 -11.26 17.52
CA THR A 25 -2.86 -11.17 17.49
C THR A 25 -2.41 -9.71 17.44
N CYS A 26 -1.76 -9.24 18.49
CA CYS A 26 -1.33 -7.85 18.59
C CYS A 26 -0.43 -7.41 17.44
N GLY A 27 0.48 -8.28 17.02
CA GLY A 27 1.39 -7.95 15.92
C GLY A 27 0.66 -7.70 14.61
N ASP A 28 -0.40 -8.46 14.37
CA ASP A 28 -1.18 -8.31 13.14
C ASP A 28 -1.94 -6.99 13.13
N ASP A 29 -2.44 -6.55 14.28
CA ASP A 29 -3.14 -5.27 14.38
C ASP A 29 -2.20 -4.10 14.07
N ILE A 30 -0.97 -4.15 14.56
CA ILE A 30 0.03 -3.13 14.31
C ILE A 30 0.38 -3.08 12.83
N VAL A 31 0.62 -4.24 12.23
CA VAL A 31 0.94 -4.35 10.81
C VAL A 31 -0.23 -3.84 9.97
N CYS A 32 -1.44 -4.24 10.32
CA CYS A 32 -2.64 -3.80 9.60
C CYS A 32 -2.80 -2.28 9.64
N SER A 33 -2.61 -1.66 10.80
CA SER A 33 -2.66 -0.21 10.95
C SER A 33 -1.58 0.48 10.12
N ALA A 34 -0.37 -0.06 10.15
CA ALA A 34 0.74 0.52 9.40
C ALA A 34 0.48 0.47 7.89
N ILE A 35 0.03 -0.68 7.39
CA ILE A 35 -0.28 -0.83 5.97
C ILE A 35 -1.44 0.06 5.57
N SER A 36 -2.48 0.15 6.39
CA SER A 36 -3.60 1.05 6.13
C SER A 36 -3.17 2.50 6.02
N THR A 37 -2.30 2.93 6.91
CA THR A 37 -1.76 4.30 6.89
C THR A 37 -0.97 4.55 5.62
N LEU A 38 -0.11 3.60 5.24
CA LEU A 38 0.67 3.71 4.02
C LEU A 38 -0.22 3.78 2.78
N LEU A 39 -1.26 2.97 2.74
CA LEU A 39 -2.17 2.94 1.60
C LEU A 39 -2.94 4.24 1.49
N GLN A 40 -3.46 4.76 2.61
CA GLN A 40 -4.17 6.03 2.62
C GLN A 40 -3.24 7.18 2.23
N THR A 41 -2.01 7.18 2.76
CA THR A 41 -1.01 8.18 2.41
C THR A 41 -0.73 8.16 0.92
N LEU A 42 -0.58 6.98 0.35
CA LEU A 42 -0.36 6.85 -1.08
C LEU A 42 -1.52 7.42 -1.88
N CYS A 43 -2.74 7.08 -1.49
CA CYS A 43 -3.94 7.55 -2.18
C CYS A 43 -4.00 9.08 -2.21
N TYR A 44 -3.85 9.71 -1.06
CA TYR A 44 -3.89 11.17 -0.97
C TYR A 44 -2.68 11.82 -1.66
N SER A 45 -1.51 11.20 -1.57
CA SER A 45 -0.33 11.72 -2.26
C SER A 45 -0.51 11.71 -3.76
N LEU A 46 -1.08 10.65 -4.30
CA LEU A 46 -1.36 10.57 -5.73
C LEU A 46 -2.34 11.66 -6.16
N GLU A 47 -3.37 11.89 -5.36
CA GLU A 47 -4.35 12.92 -5.67
C GLU A 47 -3.78 14.33 -5.61
N GLU A 48 -2.94 14.60 -4.63
CA GLU A 48 -2.42 15.95 -4.41
C GLU A 48 -1.15 16.26 -5.19
N LEU A 49 -0.31 15.27 -5.42
CA LEU A 49 1.00 15.49 -6.01
C LEU A 49 1.11 15.13 -7.48
N THR A 50 0.07 14.53 -8.03
CA THR A 50 0.04 14.19 -9.46
C THR A 50 -1.25 14.68 -10.09
N LYS A 51 -1.25 14.72 -11.41
CA LYS A 51 -2.46 15.00 -12.18
C LYS A 51 -2.99 13.74 -12.85
N ASP A 52 -2.43 12.60 -12.49
CA ASP A 52 -2.84 11.34 -13.07
C ASP A 52 -4.24 10.96 -12.60
N LYS A 53 -4.94 10.24 -13.45
CA LYS A 53 -6.28 9.79 -13.11
C LYS A 53 -6.21 8.61 -12.14
N ILE A 54 -6.86 8.75 -11.02
CA ILE A 54 -6.80 7.79 -9.94
C ILE A 54 -8.19 7.27 -9.60
N LYS A 55 -8.28 5.98 -9.36
CA LYS A 55 -9.50 5.36 -8.89
C LYS A 55 -9.14 4.53 -7.66
N ALA A 56 -9.79 4.81 -6.56
CA ALA A 56 -9.45 4.15 -5.30
C ALA A 56 -10.69 3.73 -4.54
N SER A 57 -10.55 2.63 -3.83
CA SER A 57 -11.56 2.14 -2.91
C SER A 57 -10.83 1.65 -1.68
N LEU A 58 -11.04 2.34 -0.56
CA LEU A 58 -10.35 2.03 0.70
C LEU A 58 -11.38 1.52 1.71
N GLU A 59 -11.74 0.27 1.56
CA GLU A 59 -12.69 -0.36 2.46
C GLU A 59 -11.95 -1.23 3.47
N LYS A 60 -12.61 -1.47 4.60
CA LYS A 60 -12.03 -2.30 5.64
C LYS A 60 -11.79 -3.71 5.13
N GLY A 61 -10.56 -4.16 5.22
CA GLY A 61 -10.18 -5.50 4.78
C GLY A 61 -9.90 -5.63 3.30
N GLU A 62 -10.19 -4.59 2.51
CA GLU A 62 -9.92 -4.63 1.08
C GLU A 62 -9.68 -3.22 0.56
N GLY A 63 -8.47 -2.97 0.09
CA GLY A 63 -8.11 -1.68 -0.48
C GLY A 63 -7.67 -1.83 -1.93
N TYR A 64 -8.01 -0.87 -2.75
CA TYR A 64 -7.61 -0.85 -4.15
C TYR A 64 -7.26 0.56 -4.57
N ILE A 65 -6.16 0.71 -5.29
CA ILE A 65 -5.79 1.95 -5.94
C ILE A 65 -5.38 1.64 -7.38
N GLY A 66 -6.02 2.32 -8.32
CA GLY A 66 -5.66 2.23 -9.72
C GLY A 66 -5.20 3.60 -10.21
N VAL A 67 -4.13 3.62 -11.00
CA VAL A 67 -3.63 4.83 -11.64
C VAL A 67 -3.60 4.58 -13.14
N TYR A 68 -4.25 5.45 -13.90
CA TYR A 68 -4.34 5.32 -15.35
C TYR A 68 -3.32 6.23 -16.03
N HIS A 69 -2.55 5.65 -16.96
CA HIS A 69 -1.48 6.37 -17.67
C HIS A 69 -0.53 7.06 -16.69
N PRO A 70 0.10 6.29 -15.81
CA PRO A 70 0.90 6.87 -14.74
C PRO A 70 2.11 7.62 -15.26
N THR A 71 2.38 8.75 -14.62
CA THR A 71 3.61 9.51 -14.87
C THR A 71 4.70 9.06 -13.91
N CYS A 72 5.90 9.61 -14.08
CA CYS A 72 7.02 9.30 -13.19
C CYS A 72 6.71 9.60 -11.73
N LYS A 73 5.90 10.62 -11.48
CA LYS A 73 5.52 10.99 -10.12
C LYS A 73 4.74 9.87 -9.45
N SER A 74 3.74 9.33 -10.15
CA SER A 74 2.95 8.22 -9.61
C SER A 74 3.80 6.98 -9.39
N ILE A 75 4.69 6.68 -10.33
CA ILE A 75 5.56 5.52 -10.22
C ILE A 75 6.46 5.67 -9.00
N THR A 76 7.02 6.85 -8.79
CA THR A 76 7.87 7.12 -7.62
C THR A 76 7.10 6.97 -6.31
N LEU A 77 5.90 7.52 -6.25
CA LEU A 77 5.07 7.41 -5.05
C LEU A 77 4.70 5.96 -4.75
N VAL A 78 4.35 5.20 -5.77
CA VAL A 78 4.01 3.78 -5.60
C VAL A 78 5.23 2.98 -5.14
N ASN A 79 6.40 3.27 -5.69
CA ASN A 79 7.64 2.63 -5.24
C ASN A 79 7.92 2.97 -3.79
N GLY A 80 7.66 4.19 -3.36
CA GLY A 80 7.79 4.59 -1.96
C GLY A 80 6.85 3.79 -1.07
N PHE A 81 5.63 3.58 -1.51
CA PHE A 81 4.68 2.74 -0.79
C PHE A 81 5.19 1.31 -0.63
N VAL A 82 5.73 0.74 -1.70
CA VAL A 82 6.29 -0.62 -1.67
C VAL A 82 7.45 -0.71 -0.68
N ILE A 83 8.33 0.29 -0.69
CA ILE A 83 9.44 0.36 0.25
C ILE A 83 8.92 0.44 1.68
N GLY A 84 7.90 1.25 1.91
CA GLY A 84 7.27 1.37 3.23
C GLY A 84 6.69 0.05 3.71
N CYS A 85 6.01 -0.67 2.82
CA CYS A 85 5.45 -1.98 3.17
C CYS A 85 6.54 -2.98 3.52
N ARG A 86 7.64 -2.96 2.79
CA ARG A 86 8.79 -3.81 3.09
C ARG A 86 9.40 -3.45 4.44
N ALA A 87 9.49 -2.16 4.74
CA ALA A 87 10.04 -1.69 6.01
C ALA A 87 9.18 -2.18 7.18
N VAL A 88 7.86 -2.10 7.07
CA VAL A 88 6.96 -2.59 8.10
C VAL A 88 7.15 -4.09 8.30
N SER A 89 7.13 -4.84 7.21
CA SER A 89 7.31 -6.29 7.25
C SER A 89 8.67 -6.67 7.83
N TYR A 90 9.72 -5.99 7.39
CA TYR A 90 11.07 -6.23 7.84
C TYR A 90 11.22 -5.97 9.33
N THR A 91 10.68 -4.84 9.80
CA THR A 91 10.75 -4.48 11.20
C THR A 91 10.06 -5.50 12.08
N HIS A 92 8.87 -5.94 11.69
CA HIS A 92 8.12 -6.91 12.48
C HIS A 92 8.62 -8.32 12.37
N LEU A 93 9.06 -8.75 11.19
CA LEU A 93 9.45 -10.12 10.98
C LEU A 93 10.91 -10.37 11.34
N ARG A 94 11.74 -9.33 11.34
CA ARG A 94 13.18 -9.47 11.53
C ARG A 94 13.72 -8.82 12.80
N ALA A 95 12.87 -8.18 13.57
CA ALA A 95 13.29 -7.49 14.77
C ALA A 95 14.01 -8.41 15.75
N HIS A 96 13.65 -9.67 15.77
CA HIS A 96 14.25 -10.65 16.66
C HIS A 96 15.35 -11.50 16.01
N GLU A 97 15.66 -11.25 14.77
CA GLU A 97 16.73 -11.95 14.07
C GLU A 97 18.08 -11.28 14.27
N THR A 98 18.05 -10.03 14.62
CA THR A 98 19.28 -9.29 14.86
C THR A 98 19.58 -9.29 16.34
#